data_818516d0405bc05b6ed2ca35af1f19c8
#
_entry.id   818516d0405bc05b6ed2ca35af1f19c8
#
_cell.length_a   1.000
_cell.length_b   1.000
_cell.length_c   1.000
_cell.angle_alpha   90.00
_cell.angle_beta   90.00
_cell.angle_gamma   90.00
#
_symmetry.space_group_name_H-M   'P 1'
#
loop_
_entity.id
_entity.type
_entity.pdbx_description
1 polymer ?
#
loop_
_entity_poly.entity_id
_entity_poly.type
_entity_poly.pdbx_seq_one_letter_code
_entity_poly.pdbx_strand_id
1 'polypeptide(L)'
;MEAHRFIEDFELVVAHLGMWPSFHDSEVLKLVLDRTHVAGSKELSPVLDLHLRGWVMTSEVTEQGFYKLHGEAVFHFRFEGVSSIQLEGFNNQNVLSALNLELMSHPDDASRQVLQVELEHCYEF
;
A
#
# COMPACT_ATOMS: atom_id res chain seq x y z
N MET A 1 -0.90 18.02 -4.98
CA MET A 1 0.04 16.93 -5.32
C MET A 1 -0.52 15.60 -4.81
N GLU A 2 -0.50 14.58 -5.63
CA GLU A 2 -1.00 13.27 -5.25
C GLU A 2 -0.12 12.64 -4.16
N ALA A 3 -0.76 12.03 -3.17
CA ALA A 3 -0.07 11.52 -1.98
C ALA A 3 0.99 10.44 -2.27
N HIS A 4 0.77 9.60 -3.29
CA HIS A 4 1.73 8.54 -3.63
C HIS A 4 3.11 9.08 -4.02
N ARG A 5 3.19 10.34 -4.47
CA ARG A 5 4.46 10.97 -4.86
C ARG A 5 5.40 11.20 -3.68
N PHE A 6 4.90 11.07 -2.45
CA PHE A 6 5.72 11.13 -1.25
C PHE A 6 6.33 9.78 -0.86
N ILE A 7 5.98 8.72 -1.58
CA ILE A 7 6.61 7.41 -1.41
C ILE A 7 7.90 7.40 -2.23
N GLU A 8 9.02 7.13 -1.57
CA GLU A 8 10.30 6.97 -2.26
C GLU A 8 10.19 5.81 -3.26
N ASP A 9 10.76 6.00 -4.45
CA ASP A 9 10.71 5.01 -5.53
C ASP A 9 9.31 4.69 -6.05
N PHE A 10 8.33 5.59 -5.84
CA PHE A 10 6.98 5.36 -6.39
C PHE A 10 7.01 5.17 -7.92
N GLU A 11 8.02 5.75 -8.59
CA GLU A 11 8.19 5.62 -10.02
C GLU A 11 8.39 4.18 -10.48
N LEU A 12 8.90 3.30 -9.62
CA LEU A 12 9.05 1.88 -9.94
C LEU A 12 7.68 1.23 -10.15
N VAL A 13 6.70 1.58 -9.34
CA VAL A 13 5.32 1.10 -9.50
C VAL A 13 4.72 1.64 -10.77
N VAL A 14 4.85 2.96 -11.01
CA VAL A 14 4.32 3.61 -12.22
C VAL A 14 4.95 3.02 -13.48
N ALA A 15 6.28 2.82 -13.49
CA ALA A 15 6.96 2.25 -14.63
C ALA A 15 6.52 0.81 -14.92
N HIS A 16 6.29 0.02 -13.89
CA HIS A 16 5.88 -1.37 -14.03
C HIS A 16 4.43 -1.52 -14.50
N LEU A 17 3.54 -0.70 -13.97
CA LEU A 17 2.09 -0.80 -14.24
C LEU A 17 1.60 0.19 -15.29
N GLY A 18 2.40 1.19 -15.66
CA GLY A 18 1.99 2.27 -16.57
C GLY A 18 1.27 3.42 -15.89
N MET A 19 0.93 3.29 -14.63
CA MET A 19 0.25 4.30 -13.83
C MET A 19 0.35 3.94 -12.35
N TRP A 20 0.01 4.87 -11.46
CA TRP A 20 -0.22 4.54 -10.06
C TRP A 20 -1.63 3.97 -9.93
N PRO A 21 -1.80 2.70 -9.54
CA PRO A 21 -3.12 2.06 -9.50
C PRO A 21 -3.86 2.36 -8.20
N SER A 22 -5.16 2.04 -8.17
CA SER A 22 -5.94 2.02 -6.93
C SER A 22 -5.66 0.78 -6.09
N PHE A 23 -5.04 -0.24 -6.67
CA PHE A 23 -4.85 -1.58 -6.10
C PHE A 23 -6.18 -2.30 -5.82
N HIS A 24 -7.22 -1.97 -6.60
CA HIS A 24 -8.48 -2.69 -6.54
C HIS A 24 -8.26 -4.19 -6.86
N ASP A 25 -8.87 -5.05 -6.08
CA ASP A 25 -8.74 -6.51 -6.14
C ASP A 25 -7.34 -7.04 -5.79
N SER A 26 -6.41 -6.18 -5.41
CA SER A 26 -5.11 -6.61 -4.91
C SER A 26 -5.24 -7.35 -3.59
N GLU A 27 -4.28 -8.21 -3.29
CA GLU A 27 -4.32 -9.05 -2.09
C GLU A 27 -3.15 -8.75 -1.18
N VAL A 28 -3.45 -8.52 0.10
CA VAL A 28 -2.42 -8.40 1.13
C VAL A 28 -1.95 -9.79 1.51
N LEU A 29 -0.70 -10.09 1.16
CA LEU A 29 -0.11 -11.39 1.44
C LEU A 29 0.54 -11.45 2.82
N LYS A 30 1.15 -10.35 3.25
CA LYS A 30 1.97 -10.35 4.46
C LYS A 30 2.10 -8.94 5.01
N LEU A 31 1.98 -8.83 6.33
CA LEU A 31 2.29 -7.62 7.08
C LEU A 31 3.34 -7.98 8.13
N VAL A 32 4.41 -7.19 8.21
CA VAL A 32 5.42 -7.34 9.24
C VAL A 32 5.55 -6.02 9.99
N LEU A 33 5.30 -6.08 11.29
CA LEU A 33 5.44 -4.95 12.19
C LEU A 33 6.69 -5.15 13.04
N ASP A 34 7.60 -4.17 13.00
CA ASP A 34 8.79 -4.20 13.84
C ASP A 34 8.86 -2.90 14.64
N ARG A 35 8.58 -3.02 15.94
CA ARG A 35 8.63 -1.90 16.88
C ARG A 35 10.07 -1.49 17.22
N THR A 36 11.01 -2.38 17.03
CA THR A 36 12.38 -2.20 17.50
C THR A 36 13.33 -1.66 16.43
N HIS A 37 12.84 -1.39 15.23
CA HIS A 37 13.65 -0.82 14.16
C HIS A 37 14.25 0.52 14.60
N VAL A 38 15.51 0.72 14.27
CA VAL A 38 16.28 1.94 14.60
C VAL A 38 16.57 2.69 13.30
N ALA A 39 16.18 3.97 13.25
CA ALA A 39 16.47 4.84 12.12
C ALA A 39 17.96 5.23 12.09
N GLY A 40 18.39 5.83 10.98
CA GLY A 40 19.75 6.35 10.85
C GLY A 40 20.13 7.37 11.91
N SER A 41 19.16 8.05 12.51
CA SER A 41 19.33 8.95 13.65
C SER A 41 19.56 8.23 14.98
N LYS A 42 19.54 6.91 15.00
CA LYS A 42 19.61 6.03 16.18
C LYS A 42 18.39 6.11 17.11
N GLU A 43 17.33 6.74 16.68
CA GLU A 43 16.05 6.73 17.38
C GLU A 43 15.21 5.53 16.97
N LEU A 44 14.34 5.05 17.88
CA LEU A 44 13.38 4.01 17.54
C LEU A 44 12.41 4.55 16.50
N SER A 45 12.26 3.80 15.41
CA SER A 45 11.38 4.16 14.31
C SER A 45 10.64 2.90 13.86
N PRO A 46 9.48 2.61 14.46
CA PRO A 46 8.74 1.40 14.08
C PRO A 46 8.44 1.37 12.59
N VAL A 47 8.58 0.20 11.99
CA VAL A 47 8.31 0.00 10.56
C VAL A 47 7.22 -1.01 10.34
N LEU A 48 6.49 -0.82 9.24
CA LEU A 48 5.54 -1.79 8.73
C LEU A 48 5.94 -2.13 7.30
N ASP A 49 6.15 -3.42 7.05
CA ASP A 49 6.39 -3.94 5.71
C ASP A 49 5.11 -4.58 5.20
N LEU A 50 4.62 -4.10 4.06
CA LEU A 50 3.42 -4.58 3.38
C LEU A 50 3.82 -5.28 2.10
N HIS A 51 3.42 -6.54 1.97
CA HIS A 51 3.57 -7.30 0.73
C HIS A 51 2.21 -7.40 0.07
N LEU A 52 2.07 -6.75 -1.06
CA LEU A 52 0.80 -6.60 -1.76
C LEU A 52 0.92 -7.16 -3.18
N ARG A 53 0.14 -8.19 -3.49
CA ARG A 53 0.05 -8.71 -4.84
C ARG A 53 -0.95 -7.88 -5.61
N GLY A 54 -0.51 -7.26 -6.70
CA GLY A 54 -1.35 -6.35 -7.45
C GLY A 54 -1.10 -6.40 -8.95
N TRP A 55 -1.96 -5.71 -9.68
CA TRP A 55 -1.96 -5.62 -11.14
C TRP A 55 -2.83 -4.45 -11.57
N VAL A 56 -2.84 -4.18 -12.88
CA VAL A 56 -3.80 -3.27 -13.51
C VAL A 56 -4.71 -4.09 -14.41
N MET A 57 -6.01 -3.89 -14.29
CA MET A 57 -7.00 -4.50 -15.17
C MET A 57 -7.07 -3.71 -16.47
N THR A 58 -6.91 -4.40 -17.60
CA THR A 58 -7.00 -3.76 -18.92
C THR A 58 -8.40 -3.89 -19.49
N SER A 59 -8.70 -3.14 -20.56
CA SER A 59 -9.96 -3.26 -21.30
C SER A 59 -9.98 -4.47 -22.25
N GLU A 60 -8.85 -5.14 -22.45
CA GLU A 60 -8.75 -6.32 -23.27
C GLU A 60 -9.40 -7.51 -22.57
N VAL A 61 -10.04 -8.36 -23.35
CA VAL A 61 -10.74 -9.54 -22.86
C VAL A 61 -10.01 -10.81 -23.32
N THR A 62 -9.82 -11.74 -22.38
CA THR A 62 -9.21 -13.05 -22.68
C THR A 62 -10.18 -13.94 -23.46
N GLU A 63 -9.69 -15.07 -23.99
CA GLU A 63 -10.52 -16.07 -24.69
C GLU A 63 -11.61 -16.63 -23.77
N GLN A 64 -11.39 -16.62 -22.46
CA GLN A 64 -12.37 -17.10 -21.48
C GLN A 64 -13.40 -16.03 -21.07
N GLY A 65 -13.31 -14.81 -21.60
CA GLY A 65 -14.23 -13.72 -21.30
C GLY A 65 -13.89 -12.88 -20.08
N PHE A 66 -12.66 -12.99 -19.54
CA PHE A 66 -12.20 -12.18 -18.41
C PHE A 66 -11.35 -11.03 -18.91
N TYR A 67 -11.33 -9.91 -18.16
CA TYR A 67 -10.41 -8.83 -18.45
C TYR A 67 -8.96 -9.28 -18.26
N LYS A 68 -8.11 -8.89 -19.20
CA LYS A 68 -6.68 -9.22 -19.15
C LYS A 68 -5.99 -8.35 -18.11
N LEU A 69 -5.23 -8.97 -17.23
CA LEU A 69 -4.44 -8.30 -16.22
C LEU A 69 -3.06 -7.94 -16.78
N HIS A 70 -2.53 -6.79 -16.32
CA HIS A 70 -1.21 -6.32 -16.72
C HIS A 70 -0.33 -6.09 -15.49
N GLY A 71 0.91 -6.53 -15.56
CA GLY A 71 1.92 -6.20 -14.57
C GLY A 71 1.76 -6.88 -13.23
N GLU A 72 1.12 -8.05 -13.18
CA GLU A 72 1.00 -8.79 -11.92
C GLU A 72 2.35 -8.96 -11.23
N ALA A 73 2.44 -8.52 -9.98
CA ALA A 73 3.66 -8.61 -9.18
C ALA A 73 3.34 -8.50 -7.70
N VAL A 74 4.32 -8.82 -6.88
CA VAL A 74 4.25 -8.53 -5.44
C VAL A 74 5.00 -7.23 -5.21
N PHE A 75 4.30 -6.24 -4.68
CA PHE A 75 4.88 -4.95 -4.32
C PHE A 75 5.19 -4.95 -2.84
N HIS A 76 6.40 -4.54 -2.50
CA HIS A 76 6.81 -4.40 -1.12
C HIS A 76 6.87 -2.92 -0.76
N PHE A 77 5.99 -2.49 0.13
CA PHE A 77 6.00 -1.14 0.68
C PHE A 77 6.54 -1.18 2.10
N ARG A 78 7.46 -0.29 2.41
CA ARG A 78 7.93 -0.09 3.78
C ARG A 78 7.49 1.28 4.25
N PHE A 79 6.79 1.32 5.37
CA PHE A 79 6.39 2.56 6.03
C PHE A 79 7.20 2.69 7.31
N GLU A 80 7.91 3.82 7.46
CA GLU A 80 8.77 4.10 8.60
C GLU A 80 8.13 5.12 9.52
N GLY A 81 8.53 5.10 10.80
CA GLY A 81 8.00 6.03 11.79
C GLY A 81 6.52 5.82 12.06
N VAL A 82 6.07 4.57 12.07
CA VAL A 82 4.66 4.24 12.32
C VAL A 82 4.30 4.67 13.74
N SER A 83 3.30 5.54 13.86
CA SER A 83 2.84 6.06 15.15
C SER A 83 1.53 5.46 15.62
N SER A 84 0.72 4.95 14.71
CA SER A 84 -0.57 4.35 15.03
C SER A 84 -0.95 3.33 13.96
N ILE A 85 -1.55 2.24 14.38
CA ILE A 85 -2.07 1.21 13.47
C ILE A 85 -3.36 0.65 14.01
N GLN A 86 -4.32 0.44 13.11
CA GLN A 86 -5.51 -0.35 13.37
C GLN A 86 -5.53 -1.51 12.39
N LEU A 87 -5.77 -2.71 12.87
CA LEU A 87 -5.81 -3.91 12.05
C LEU A 87 -7.07 -4.69 12.35
N GLU A 88 -7.93 -4.83 11.35
CA GLU A 88 -9.18 -5.58 11.43
C GLU A 88 -9.33 -6.45 10.19
N GLY A 89 -10.00 -7.57 10.33
CA GLY A 89 -10.38 -8.41 9.21
C GLY A 89 -9.25 -9.13 8.50
N PHE A 90 -8.06 -9.16 9.08
CA PHE A 90 -6.94 -9.91 8.49
C PHE A 90 -7.18 -11.41 8.68
N ASN A 91 -7.27 -12.14 7.57
CA ASN A 91 -7.56 -13.57 7.58
C ASN A 91 -6.83 -14.26 6.41
N ASN A 92 -7.34 -15.39 5.95
CA ASN A 92 -6.73 -16.17 4.88
C ASN A 92 -6.99 -15.61 3.47
N GLN A 93 -7.80 -14.56 3.35
CA GLN A 93 -8.09 -13.93 2.06
C GLN A 93 -8.30 -12.43 2.28
N ASN A 94 -7.27 -11.64 1.98
CA ASN A 94 -7.25 -10.21 2.30
C ASN A 94 -7.27 -9.37 1.02
N VAL A 95 -8.40 -9.39 0.32
CA VAL A 95 -8.59 -8.65 -0.93
C VAL A 95 -9.01 -7.21 -0.62
N LEU A 96 -8.42 -6.26 -1.34
CA LEU A 96 -8.68 -4.84 -1.15
C LEU A 96 -9.66 -4.30 -2.21
N SER A 97 -10.51 -3.37 -1.82
CA SER A 97 -11.21 -2.52 -2.77
C SER A 97 -10.33 -1.36 -3.21
N ALA A 98 -9.43 -0.88 -2.35
CA ALA A 98 -8.47 0.15 -2.68
C ALA A 98 -7.35 0.25 -1.65
N LEU A 99 -6.21 0.80 -2.08
CA LEU A 99 -5.17 1.33 -1.20
C LEU A 99 -5.28 2.85 -1.23
N ASN A 100 -5.69 3.44 -0.13
CA ASN A 100 -5.90 4.89 -0.03
C ASN A 100 -4.75 5.54 0.72
N LEU A 101 -4.23 6.62 0.15
CA LEU A 101 -3.14 7.41 0.72
C LEU A 101 -3.59 8.84 0.90
N GLU A 102 -3.34 9.42 2.06
CA GLU A 102 -3.67 10.81 2.33
C GLU A 102 -2.57 11.46 3.17
N LEU A 103 -2.15 12.66 2.76
CA LEU A 103 -1.24 13.46 3.56
C LEU A 103 -2.03 14.25 4.59
N MET A 104 -1.59 14.16 5.84
CA MET A 104 -2.24 14.82 6.97
C MET A 104 -1.21 15.54 7.82
N SER A 105 -1.67 16.51 8.61
CA SER A 105 -0.83 17.10 9.65
C SER A 105 -0.64 16.09 10.77
N HIS A 106 0.57 16.07 11.34
CA HIS A 106 0.85 15.24 12.51
C HIS A 106 -0.05 15.67 13.69
N PRO A 107 -0.67 14.73 14.43
CA PRO A 107 -1.59 15.08 15.52
C PRO A 107 -0.97 15.97 16.61
N ASP A 108 0.33 15.77 16.88
CA ASP A 108 1.04 16.48 17.94
C ASP A 108 1.92 17.62 17.43
N ASP A 109 2.08 17.76 16.11
CA ASP A 109 2.93 18.79 15.51
C ASP A 109 2.42 19.15 14.12
N ALA A 110 1.64 20.22 14.03
CA ALA A 110 1.01 20.66 12.77
C ALA A 110 2.03 21.09 11.70
N SER A 111 3.29 21.33 12.06
CA SER A 111 4.35 21.67 11.09
C SER A 111 4.87 20.44 10.34
N ARG A 112 4.55 19.24 10.81
CA ARG A 112 4.96 17.97 10.20
C ARG A 112 3.80 17.33 9.45
N GLN A 113 4.12 16.67 8.35
CA GLN A 113 3.15 15.89 7.60
C GLN A 113 3.37 14.40 7.85
N VAL A 114 2.29 13.66 7.90
CA VAL A 114 2.29 12.21 7.97
C VAL A 114 1.46 11.65 6.83
N LEU A 115 1.81 10.46 6.39
CA LEU A 115 1.03 9.73 5.41
C LEU A 115 0.07 8.81 6.12
N GLN A 116 -1.23 9.01 5.90
CA GLN A 116 -2.25 8.06 6.33
C GLN A 116 -2.43 7.02 5.23
N VAL A 117 -2.33 5.75 5.59
CA VAL A 117 -2.48 4.63 4.66
C VAL A 117 -3.67 3.81 5.10
N GLU A 118 -4.63 3.61 4.19
CA GLU A 118 -5.78 2.78 4.42
C GLU A 118 -5.81 1.64 3.43
N LEU A 119 -5.82 0.42 3.94
CA LEU A 119 -6.07 -0.78 3.16
C LEU A 119 -7.57 -1.08 3.27
N GLU A 120 -8.33 -0.58 2.30
CA GLU A 120 -9.78 -0.70 2.32
C GLU A 120 -10.19 -2.12 1.95
N HIS A 121 -10.78 -2.82 2.92
CA HIS A 121 -11.16 -4.22 2.76
C HIS A 121 -12.34 -4.39 1.81
N CYS A 122 -12.26 -5.38 0.94
CA CYS A 122 -13.37 -5.77 0.09
C CYS A 122 -14.22 -6.83 0.80
N TYR A 123 -15.42 -6.45 1.22
CA TYR A 123 -16.30 -7.33 2.00
C TYR A 123 -17.11 -8.33 1.16
N GLU A 124 -16.95 -8.30 -0.16
CA GLU A 124 -17.67 -9.19 -1.06
C GLU A 124 -16.99 -10.55 -1.24
N PHE A 125 -15.87 -10.75 -0.56
CA PHE A 125 -15.12 -12.00 -0.62
C PHE A 125 -15.10 -12.69 0.74
#